data_e4f147033b866cfd84dbc31f584bf17e
#
_entry.id   e4f147033b866cfd84dbc31f584bf17e
#
_cell.length_a   1.000
_cell.length_b   1.000
_cell.length_c   1.000
_cell.angle_alpha   90.00
_cell.angle_beta   90.00
_cell.angle_gamma   90.00
#
_symmetry.space_group_name_H-M   'P 1'
#
loop_
_entity.id
_entity.type
_entity.pdbx_description
1 polymer ?
#
loop_
_entity_poly.entity_id
_entity_poly.type
_entity_poly.pdbx_seq_one_letter_code
_entity_poly.pdbx_strand_id
1 'polypeptide(L)'
;MKKMITAVMTAILAITTVTASAMSPAVKGKAAKNKTAVASGAEDRAYWCAEAWKMAQPVLEPMSKGELQKTMLTEFSPSFDSRNRNVVFMETFGRLMAGIAPWLALPDDNTAEGKQRKQLREWALKSYANAVDPSSPDYLHWGDAGQNLVDAAYIAESFLRAYDALWMPLDTITKQRYFKEFSGLRSIEPPYTNWLLFSSIIEGFMAKAGAQYDRYRVDMAARKCEEWYVGDGWFADGVVFAFNYYGSYVFHPMYLETLQAMIDAKVRDRIDYQKYYERQLVRAQRAAVWLERLISPEGTFPVVGRSIVYRMAALQPLAMMAWQQTLPKELSNAQTRAALTAVMHRMFDTQNNYNSKGYLTIGFCGHQPESADWYTNNGSCYMTSLCFMPLGLPANHEYWTAPAEEWTQQKAWGGKPFPKDHHWEDKIQTKDKY
;
A
#
# COMPACT_ATOMS: atom_id res chain seq x y z
N MET A 1 -12.07 62.32 31.37
CA MET A 1 -11.00 62.98 32.16
C MET A 1 -9.75 62.14 31.93
N LYS A 2 -8.86 62.69 31.11
CA LYS A 2 -7.51 63.23 31.39
C LYS A 2 -6.72 62.32 32.32
N LYS A 3 -5.56 61.74 31.92
CA LYS A 3 -4.35 62.42 31.41
C LYS A 3 -3.42 61.39 30.70
N MET A 4 -2.79 61.88 29.64
CA MET A 4 -1.55 61.40 29.02
C MET A 4 -0.39 61.41 30.02
N ILE A 5 0.57 60.48 29.87
CA ILE A 5 2.00 60.81 30.12
C ILE A 5 2.82 60.08 29.02
N THR A 6 3.57 60.89 28.29
CA THR A 6 4.58 60.59 27.27
C THR A 6 5.89 60.30 27.98
N ALA A 7 6.61 59.28 27.58
CA ALA A 7 8.05 59.12 27.91
C ALA A 7 8.83 58.85 26.63
N VAL A 8 9.66 59.81 26.29
CA VAL A 8 10.69 59.80 25.26
C VAL A 8 11.88 59.01 25.80
N MET A 9 12.39 58.00 25.04
CA MET A 9 13.70 57.42 25.34
C MET A 9 14.60 57.55 24.11
N THR A 10 15.67 58.20 24.30
CA THR A 10 16.75 58.57 23.41
C THR A 10 17.57 57.30 23.02
N ALA A 11 17.77 57.12 21.73
CA ALA A 11 18.67 56.08 21.20
C ALA A 11 20.12 56.55 21.29
N ILE A 12 20.97 55.77 21.89
CA ILE A 12 22.45 55.93 21.81
C ILE A 12 22.95 54.93 20.76
N LEU A 13 23.51 55.48 19.69
CA LEU A 13 24.17 54.76 18.59
C LEU A 13 25.62 54.47 19.01
N ALA A 14 25.95 53.19 19.28
CA ALA A 14 27.33 52.77 19.43
C ALA A 14 27.81 52.16 18.12
N ILE A 15 28.68 52.87 17.41
CA ILE A 15 29.39 52.39 16.21
C ILE A 15 30.60 51.59 16.72
N THR A 16 30.58 50.28 16.54
CA THR A 16 31.80 49.46 16.69
C THR A 16 32.32 49.10 15.30
N THR A 17 33.44 49.67 14.97
CA THR A 17 34.29 49.32 13.82
C THR A 17 34.90 47.92 14.02
N VAL A 18 34.50 46.98 13.16
CA VAL A 18 35.14 45.67 13.06
C VAL A 18 36.23 45.73 12.00
N THR A 19 37.45 45.59 12.42
CA THR A 19 38.62 45.47 11.57
C THR A 19 38.63 44.14 10.83
N ALA A 20 38.85 44.21 9.51
CA ALA A 20 39.02 43.03 8.65
C ALA A 20 40.25 42.23 9.13
N SER A 21 40.06 40.99 9.46
CA SER A 21 41.16 40.03 9.70
C SER A 21 41.19 38.98 8.58
N ALA A 22 42.40 38.66 8.22
CA ALA A 22 42.88 37.95 7.06
C ALA A 22 42.12 36.63 6.70
N MET A 23 41.92 36.43 5.40
CA MET A 23 41.54 35.17 4.78
C MET A 23 42.57 34.07 5.08
N SER A 24 42.15 32.99 5.71
CA SER A 24 42.86 31.71 5.72
C SER A 24 42.66 30.95 4.42
N PRO A 25 43.62 30.19 3.91
CA PRO A 25 43.58 29.58 2.62
C PRO A 25 42.55 28.42 2.57
N ALA A 26 41.75 28.40 1.48
CA ALA A 26 40.80 27.33 1.18
C ALA A 26 41.46 25.96 1.22
N VAL A 27 41.00 25.11 2.12
CA VAL A 27 41.26 23.66 2.09
C VAL A 27 40.55 23.12 0.86
N LYS A 28 41.30 22.80 -0.18
CA LYS A 28 40.81 22.01 -1.32
C LYS A 28 40.49 20.60 -0.82
N GLY A 29 39.29 20.40 -0.29
CA GLY A 29 38.72 19.08 -0.11
C GLY A 29 38.55 18.46 -1.50
N LYS A 30 39.32 17.41 -1.78
CA LYS A 30 39.05 16.52 -2.89
C LYS A 30 37.63 15.98 -2.69
N ALA A 31 36.66 16.47 -3.46
CA ALA A 31 35.39 15.83 -3.64
C ALA A 31 35.68 14.42 -4.18
N ALA A 32 35.58 13.42 -3.31
CA ALA A 32 35.54 12.04 -3.74
C ALA A 32 34.30 11.92 -4.64
N LYS A 33 34.53 11.82 -5.94
CA LYS A 33 33.51 11.38 -6.88
C LYS A 33 33.24 9.91 -6.56
N ASN A 34 32.39 9.65 -5.58
CA ASN A 34 31.69 8.40 -5.51
C ASN A 34 30.78 8.38 -6.77
N LYS A 35 31.29 7.79 -7.84
CA LYS A 35 30.43 7.19 -8.84
C LYS A 35 29.68 6.06 -8.11
N THR A 36 28.54 6.37 -7.53
CA THR A 36 27.55 5.36 -7.18
C THR A 36 27.31 4.59 -8.48
N ALA A 37 27.76 3.35 -8.52
CA ALA A 37 27.39 2.45 -9.60
C ALA A 37 25.86 2.49 -9.69
N VAL A 38 25.32 2.78 -10.86
CA VAL A 38 23.87 2.75 -11.06
C VAL A 38 23.45 1.32 -10.78
N ALA A 39 22.69 1.10 -9.69
CA ALA A 39 22.24 -0.23 -9.30
C ALA A 39 21.55 -0.88 -10.48
N SER A 40 21.87 -2.13 -10.75
CA SER A 40 21.18 -2.88 -11.79
C SER A 40 19.77 -3.23 -11.32
N GLY A 41 18.80 -3.32 -12.22
CA GLY A 41 17.46 -3.76 -11.83
C GLY A 41 17.41 -5.15 -11.19
N ALA A 42 18.42 -6.00 -11.48
CA ALA A 42 18.57 -7.28 -10.84
C ALA A 42 18.96 -7.17 -9.35
N GLU A 43 19.79 -6.19 -8.99
CA GLU A 43 20.13 -5.91 -7.59
C GLU A 43 18.91 -5.38 -6.84
N ASP A 44 18.15 -4.46 -7.44
CA ASP A 44 16.89 -3.97 -6.88
C ASP A 44 15.92 -5.14 -6.64
N ARG A 45 15.74 -6.04 -7.63
CA ARG A 45 14.88 -7.22 -7.47
C ARG A 45 15.33 -8.13 -6.33
N ALA A 46 16.62 -8.41 -6.25
CA ALA A 46 17.18 -9.26 -5.18
C ALA A 46 16.89 -8.65 -3.79
N TYR A 47 17.05 -7.35 -3.66
CA TYR A 47 16.72 -6.61 -2.44
C TYR A 47 15.22 -6.69 -2.11
N TRP A 48 14.35 -6.44 -3.08
CA TRP A 48 12.91 -6.54 -2.88
C TRP A 48 12.47 -7.95 -2.48
N CYS A 49 13.02 -8.99 -3.11
CA CYS A 49 12.76 -10.38 -2.74
C CYS A 49 13.20 -10.70 -1.31
N ALA A 50 14.36 -10.17 -0.89
CA ALA A 50 14.87 -10.37 0.46
C ALA A 50 13.96 -9.72 1.51
N GLU A 51 13.49 -8.48 1.29
CA GLU A 51 12.56 -7.81 2.19
C GLU A 51 11.18 -8.47 2.19
N ALA A 52 10.66 -8.89 1.04
CA ALA A 52 9.39 -9.64 0.97
C ALA A 52 9.48 -10.98 1.73
N TRP A 53 10.59 -11.72 1.59
CA TRP A 53 10.84 -12.94 2.34
C TRP A 53 10.89 -12.67 3.85
N LYS A 54 11.66 -11.65 4.26
CA LYS A 54 11.82 -11.26 5.66
C LYS A 54 10.50 -10.90 6.33
N MET A 55 9.57 -10.27 5.60
CA MET A 55 8.22 -10.00 6.09
C MET A 55 7.33 -11.25 6.12
N ALA A 56 7.43 -12.10 5.11
CA ALA A 56 6.50 -13.20 4.92
C ALA A 56 6.81 -14.44 5.75
N GLN A 57 8.10 -14.80 5.89
CA GLN A 57 8.50 -16.03 6.57
C GLN A 57 8.00 -16.10 8.02
N PRO A 58 8.18 -15.08 8.88
CA PRO A 58 7.73 -15.14 10.27
C PRO A 58 6.22 -15.30 10.45
N VAL A 59 5.44 -14.94 9.42
CA VAL A 59 3.98 -15.06 9.41
C VAL A 59 3.55 -16.41 8.83
N LEU A 60 4.00 -16.73 7.62
CA LEU A 60 3.48 -17.88 6.87
C LEU A 60 4.02 -19.21 7.37
N GLU A 61 5.27 -19.27 7.81
CA GLU A 61 5.84 -20.52 8.32
C GLU A 61 5.10 -21.02 9.56
N PRO A 62 4.93 -20.24 10.66
CA PRO A 62 4.16 -20.70 11.81
C PRO A 62 2.68 -20.86 11.50
N MET A 63 2.05 -19.97 10.73
CA MET A 63 0.64 -20.11 10.39
C MET A 63 0.33 -21.37 9.58
N SER A 64 1.27 -21.81 8.75
CA SER A 64 1.15 -23.09 8.03
C SER A 64 1.10 -24.32 8.93
N LYS A 65 1.51 -24.16 10.19
CA LYS A 65 1.57 -25.19 11.24
C LYS A 65 0.48 -24.99 12.32
N GLY A 66 -0.35 -23.93 12.22
CA GLY A 66 -1.31 -23.57 13.25
C GLY A 66 -0.64 -22.95 14.51
N GLU A 67 0.45 -22.22 14.35
CA GLU A 67 1.25 -21.70 15.45
C GLU A 67 1.42 -20.17 15.44
N LEU A 68 0.81 -19.43 14.49
CA LEU A 68 0.97 -17.98 14.39
C LEU A 68 0.47 -17.27 15.65
N GLN A 69 -0.74 -17.57 16.10
CA GLN A 69 -1.33 -16.92 17.28
C GLN A 69 -0.53 -17.19 18.55
N LYS A 70 0.15 -18.34 18.61
CA LYS A 70 1.03 -18.70 19.74
C LYS A 70 2.38 -18.00 19.68
N THR A 71 2.91 -17.75 18.50
CA THR A 71 4.32 -17.33 18.32
C THR A 71 4.48 -15.84 18.04
N MET A 72 3.45 -15.20 17.46
CA MET A 72 3.50 -13.79 17.10
C MET A 72 3.62 -12.90 18.32
N LEU A 73 4.64 -12.07 18.35
CA LEU A 73 4.78 -10.99 19.33
C LEU A 73 3.93 -9.80 18.86
N THR A 74 2.73 -9.69 19.43
CA THR A 74 1.77 -8.65 19.09
C THR A 74 2.08 -7.31 19.78
N GLU A 75 1.85 -6.22 19.09
CA GLU A 75 2.00 -4.86 19.57
C GLU A 75 0.76 -4.03 19.20
N PHE A 76 0.31 -3.16 20.10
CA PHE A 76 -0.87 -2.33 19.92
C PHE A 76 -0.54 -0.86 20.18
N SER A 77 -1.24 0.04 19.49
CA SER A 77 -1.15 1.48 19.74
C SER A 77 -1.28 1.78 21.23
N PRO A 78 -0.54 2.77 21.76
CA PRO A 78 -0.72 3.24 23.15
C PRO A 78 -2.17 3.68 23.47
N SER A 79 -2.91 4.09 22.45
CA SER A 79 -4.33 4.51 22.55
C SER A 79 -5.30 3.48 21.97
N PHE A 80 -4.90 2.20 21.86
CA PHE A 80 -5.72 1.15 21.24
C PHE A 80 -7.09 1.04 21.93
N ASP A 81 -8.16 0.97 21.12
CA ASP A 81 -9.53 0.92 21.63
C ASP A 81 -9.92 -0.45 22.23
N SER A 82 -11.19 -0.62 22.57
CA SER A 82 -11.70 -1.83 23.23
C SER A 82 -12.01 -3.00 22.28
N ARG A 83 -11.70 -2.88 20.97
CA ARG A 83 -11.96 -3.99 20.04
C ARG A 83 -11.19 -5.24 20.40
N ASN A 84 -11.67 -6.39 19.91
CA ASN A 84 -11.01 -7.67 20.10
C ASN A 84 -9.56 -7.61 19.54
N ARG A 85 -8.58 -7.93 20.39
CA ARG A 85 -7.16 -7.91 20.02
C ARG A 85 -6.79 -8.98 18.98
N ASN A 86 -7.59 -10.03 18.83
CA ASN A 86 -7.36 -11.07 17.81
C ASN A 86 -7.42 -10.56 16.37
N VAL A 87 -7.94 -9.34 16.12
CA VAL A 87 -7.90 -8.71 14.79
C VAL A 87 -6.48 -8.60 14.23
N VAL A 88 -5.46 -8.52 15.08
CA VAL A 88 -4.04 -8.41 14.67
C VAL A 88 -3.62 -9.57 13.74
N PHE A 89 -4.12 -10.76 13.95
CA PHE A 89 -3.72 -11.93 13.16
C PHE A 89 -4.33 -11.89 11.75
N MET A 90 -5.60 -11.49 11.63
CA MET A 90 -6.24 -11.31 10.32
C MET A 90 -5.63 -10.12 9.56
N GLU A 91 -5.34 -9.00 10.25
CA GLU A 91 -4.62 -7.87 9.67
C GLU A 91 -3.25 -8.29 9.13
N THR A 92 -2.47 -9.01 9.93
CA THR A 92 -1.13 -9.49 9.55
C THR A 92 -1.21 -10.37 8.30
N PHE A 93 -2.04 -11.40 8.34
CA PHE A 93 -2.13 -12.38 7.26
C PHE A 93 -2.74 -11.79 5.98
N GLY A 94 -3.92 -11.15 6.09
CA GLY A 94 -4.64 -10.63 4.94
C GLY A 94 -3.86 -9.57 4.18
N ARG A 95 -3.30 -8.59 4.89
CA ARG A 95 -2.52 -7.49 4.28
C ARG A 95 -1.22 -7.97 3.65
N LEU A 96 -0.48 -8.86 4.34
CA LEU A 96 0.70 -9.48 3.78
C LEU A 96 0.37 -10.22 2.48
N MET A 97 -0.65 -11.07 2.51
CA MET A 97 -1.02 -11.88 1.35
C MET A 97 -1.45 -11.03 0.16
N ALA A 98 -2.21 -9.96 0.38
CA ALA A 98 -2.57 -9.03 -0.70
C ALA A 98 -1.33 -8.41 -1.38
N GLY A 99 -0.29 -8.12 -0.61
CA GLY A 99 0.95 -7.52 -1.15
C GLY A 99 1.81 -8.49 -1.96
N ILE A 100 1.99 -9.71 -1.47
CA ILE A 100 2.90 -10.69 -2.09
C ILE A 100 2.22 -11.64 -3.08
N ALA A 101 0.88 -11.66 -3.15
CA ALA A 101 0.14 -12.56 -4.04
C ALA A 101 0.61 -12.51 -5.50
N PRO A 102 0.86 -11.33 -6.11
CA PRO A 102 1.38 -11.28 -7.47
C PRO A 102 2.72 -12.00 -7.65
N TRP A 103 3.61 -11.90 -6.67
CA TRP A 103 4.89 -12.61 -6.68
C TRP A 103 4.69 -14.12 -6.60
N LEU A 104 3.81 -14.58 -5.71
CA LEU A 104 3.49 -16.00 -5.54
C LEU A 104 2.77 -16.60 -6.76
N ALA A 105 2.17 -15.77 -7.62
CA ALA A 105 1.51 -16.23 -8.84
C ALA A 105 2.47 -16.58 -9.98
N LEU A 106 3.74 -16.17 -9.91
CA LEU A 106 4.71 -16.50 -10.93
C LEU A 106 4.95 -18.02 -11.00
N PRO A 107 5.19 -18.56 -12.20
CA PRO A 107 5.51 -19.99 -12.40
C PRO A 107 6.72 -20.43 -11.59
N ASP A 108 6.77 -21.70 -11.23
CA ASP A 108 7.93 -22.30 -10.58
C ASP A 108 9.13 -22.32 -11.52
N ASP A 109 10.31 -22.07 -10.95
CA ASP A 109 11.59 -22.17 -11.61
C ASP A 109 12.66 -22.69 -10.64
N ASN A 110 13.87 -23.01 -11.16
CA ASN A 110 14.96 -23.57 -10.38
C ASN A 110 15.91 -22.53 -9.77
N THR A 111 15.60 -21.23 -9.90
CA THR A 111 16.40 -20.17 -9.30
C THR A 111 16.25 -20.16 -7.77
N ALA A 112 17.16 -19.48 -7.09
CA ALA A 112 17.05 -19.30 -5.63
C ALA A 112 15.74 -18.59 -5.27
N GLU A 113 15.37 -17.53 -6.02
CA GLU A 113 14.10 -16.81 -5.88
C GLU A 113 12.90 -17.75 -6.12
N GLY A 114 12.91 -18.56 -7.19
CA GLY A 114 11.83 -19.48 -7.51
C GLY A 114 11.58 -20.50 -6.40
N LYS A 115 12.65 -21.01 -5.77
CA LYS A 115 12.54 -21.93 -4.61
C LYS A 115 11.96 -21.25 -3.39
N GLN A 116 12.38 -20.03 -3.08
CA GLN A 116 11.81 -19.23 -1.99
C GLN A 116 10.31 -18.95 -2.22
N ARG A 117 9.95 -18.50 -3.41
CA ARG A 117 8.57 -18.22 -3.80
C ARG A 117 7.67 -19.46 -3.70
N LYS A 118 8.16 -20.62 -4.16
CA LYS A 118 7.46 -21.90 -4.03
C LYS A 118 7.21 -22.25 -2.56
N GLN A 119 8.24 -22.12 -1.72
CA GLN A 119 8.11 -22.40 -0.29
C GLN A 119 7.08 -21.48 0.38
N LEU A 120 7.10 -20.19 0.07
CA LEU A 120 6.10 -19.23 0.61
C LEU A 120 4.69 -19.60 0.13
N ARG A 121 4.52 -20.00 -1.14
CA ARG A 121 3.22 -20.42 -1.68
C ARG A 121 2.70 -21.68 -1.00
N GLU A 122 3.55 -22.67 -0.73
CA GLU A 122 3.19 -23.88 0.00
C GLU A 122 2.73 -23.55 1.44
N TRP A 123 3.44 -22.66 2.13
CA TRP A 123 3.02 -22.19 3.44
C TRP A 123 1.71 -21.37 3.36
N ALA A 124 1.58 -20.49 2.39
CA ALA A 124 0.39 -19.69 2.19
C ALA A 124 -0.87 -20.56 2.00
N LEU A 125 -0.80 -21.59 1.15
CA LEU A 125 -1.94 -22.50 0.92
C LEU A 125 -2.39 -23.20 2.20
N LYS A 126 -1.46 -23.66 3.03
CA LYS A 126 -1.77 -24.23 4.36
C LYS A 126 -2.31 -23.18 5.32
N SER A 127 -1.77 -21.95 5.29
CA SER A 127 -2.23 -20.83 6.11
C SER A 127 -3.67 -20.43 5.76
N TYR A 128 -4.02 -20.41 4.47
CA TYR A 128 -5.41 -20.18 4.06
C TYR A 128 -6.37 -21.25 4.58
N ALA A 129 -5.96 -22.52 4.60
CA ALA A 129 -6.78 -23.58 5.19
C ALA A 129 -6.95 -23.38 6.70
N ASN A 130 -5.87 -23.10 7.42
CA ASN A 130 -5.91 -22.83 8.86
C ASN A 130 -6.74 -21.61 9.22
N ALA A 131 -6.70 -20.56 8.38
CA ALA A 131 -7.43 -19.30 8.59
C ALA A 131 -8.96 -19.48 8.70
N VAL A 132 -9.52 -20.49 8.05
CA VAL A 132 -10.97 -20.77 7.99
C VAL A 132 -11.38 -22.09 8.62
N ASP A 133 -10.44 -22.85 9.16
CA ASP A 133 -10.75 -24.09 9.89
C ASP A 133 -11.07 -23.78 11.36
N PRO A 134 -12.36 -23.94 11.82
CA PRO A 134 -12.70 -23.67 13.21
C PRO A 134 -11.96 -24.55 14.23
N SER A 135 -11.37 -25.67 13.79
CA SER A 135 -10.56 -26.54 14.66
C SER A 135 -9.08 -26.14 14.70
N SER A 136 -8.64 -25.24 13.82
CA SER A 136 -7.27 -24.74 13.79
C SER A 136 -7.01 -23.75 14.92
N PRO A 137 -5.87 -23.85 15.63
CA PRO A 137 -5.45 -22.79 16.55
C PRO A 137 -5.28 -21.39 15.90
N ASP A 138 -5.10 -21.35 14.59
CA ASP A 138 -4.94 -20.13 13.79
C ASP A 138 -6.23 -19.72 13.04
N TYR A 139 -7.39 -20.22 13.45
CA TYR A 139 -8.67 -19.71 12.95
C TYR A 139 -8.80 -18.21 13.22
N LEU A 140 -9.17 -17.43 12.20
CA LEU A 140 -9.06 -15.96 12.26
C LEU A 140 -10.25 -15.23 12.90
N HIS A 141 -11.21 -15.95 13.50
CA HIS A 141 -12.34 -15.35 14.24
C HIS A 141 -13.12 -14.29 13.45
N TRP A 142 -13.60 -14.63 12.30
CA TRP A 142 -14.14 -13.75 11.24
C TRP A 142 -15.27 -12.80 11.65
N GLY A 143 -16.02 -13.10 12.68
CA GLY A 143 -17.18 -12.31 13.12
C GLY A 143 -16.96 -11.49 14.40
N ASP A 144 -15.79 -11.53 15.01
CA ASP A 144 -15.57 -11.02 16.36
C ASP A 144 -15.51 -9.48 16.45
N ALA A 145 -15.22 -8.79 15.35
CA ALA A 145 -15.12 -7.33 15.29
C ALA A 145 -15.46 -6.78 13.91
N GLY A 146 -15.92 -5.53 13.85
CA GLY A 146 -16.13 -4.83 12.58
C GLY A 146 -14.87 -4.76 11.73
N GLN A 147 -13.69 -4.70 12.35
CA GLN A 147 -12.38 -4.72 11.68
C GLN A 147 -12.19 -5.95 10.79
N ASN A 148 -12.82 -7.09 11.09
CA ASN A 148 -12.72 -8.29 10.26
C ASN A 148 -13.21 -8.09 8.84
N LEU A 149 -14.17 -7.19 8.59
CA LEU A 149 -14.59 -6.82 7.23
C LEU A 149 -13.44 -6.19 6.43
N VAL A 150 -12.63 -5.37 7.08
CA VAL A 150 -11.47 -4.70 6.44
C VAL A 150 -10.44 -5.73 6.00
N ASP A 151 -10.07 -6.63 6.90
CA ASP A 151 -8.93 -7.53 6.66
C ASP A 151 -9.32 -8.77 5.85
N ALA A 152 -10.57 -9.18 5.91
CA ALA A 152 -11.16 -10.12 4.97
C ALA A 152 -11.14 -9.60 3.52
N ALA A 153 -11.28 -8.29 3.31
CA ALA A 153 -11.16 -7.68 2.00
C ALA A 153 -9.75 -7.86 1.40
N TYR A 154 -8.69 -7.73 2.20
CA TYR A 154 -7.32 -8.01 1.75
C TYR A 154 -7.10 -9.50 1.46
N ILE A 155 -7.75 -10.40 2.18
CA ILE A 155 -7.74 -11.84 1.84
C ILE A 155 -8.42 -12.07 0.48
N ALA A 156 -9.60 -11.48 0.25
CA ALA A 156 -10.28 -11.56 -1.05
C ALA A 156 -9.44 -10.96 -2.19
N GLU A 157 -8.80 -9.81 -1.94
CA GLU A 157 -7.87 -9.14 -2.84
C GLU A 157 -6.69 -10.03 -3.22
N SER A 158 -6.11 -10.74 -2.26
CA SER A 158 -5.02 -11.68 -2.51
C SER A 158 -5.43 -12.83 -3.46
N PHE A 159 -6.65 -13.34 -3.31
CA PHE A 159 -7.20 -14.32 -4.22
C PHE A 159 -7.47 -13.75 -5.62
N LEU A 160 -7.95 -12.51 -5.72
CA LEU A 160 -8.14 -11.85 -7.01
C LEU A 160 -6.81 -11.66 -7.75
N ARG A 161 -5.75 -11.28 -7.05
CA ARG A 161 -4.39 -11.02 -7.58
C ARG A 161 -3.65 -12.29 -8.01
N ALA A 162 -3.98 -13.43 -7.42
CA ALA A 162 -3.31 -14.72 -7.69
C ALA A 162 -4.32 -15.87 -7.71
N TYR A 163 -5.41 -15.71 -8.48
CA TYR A 163 -6.55 -16.64 -8.47
C TYR A 163 -6.14 -18.09 -8.74
N ASP A 164 -5.35 -18.32 -9.79
CA ASP A 164 -4.92 -19.65 -10.18
C ASP A 164 -3.87 -20.27 -9.23
N ALA A 165 -3.07 -19.43 -8.57
CA ALA A 165 -1.99 -19.90 -7.70
C ALA A 165 -2.42 -20.05 -6.23
N LEU A 166 -3.41 -19.28 -5.76
CA LEU A 166 -3.79 -19.24 -4.34
C LEU A 166 -5.23 -19.70 -4.07
N TRP A 167 -6.18 -19.43 -4.99
CA TRP A 167 -7.56 -19.87 -4.81
C TRP A 167 -7.84 -21.24 -5.42
N MET A 168 -7.45 -21.45 -6.68
CA MET A 168 -7.77 -22.68 -7.40
C MET A 168 -7.22 -23.94 -6.73
N PRO A 169 -6.00 -23.97 -6.14
CA PRO A 169 -5.45 -25.15 -5.49
C PRO A 169 -6.09 -25.51 -4.15
N LEU A 170 -6.88 -24.61 -3.52
CA LEU A 170 -7.54 -24.92 -2.26
C LEU A 170 -8.58 -26.04 -2.44
N ASP A 171 -8.69 -26.92 -1.46
CA ASP A 171 -9.68 -27.98 -1.46
C ASP A 171 -11.11 -27.45 -1.32
N THR A 172 -12.09 -28.31 -1.64
CA THR A 172 -13.50 -27.92 -1.67
C THR A 172 -14.01 -27.47 -0.29
N ILE A 173 -13.55 -28.12 0.79
CA ILE A 173 -13.99 -27.78 2.16
C ILE A 173 -13.49 -26.40 2.55
N THR A 174 -12.21 -26.13 2.28
CA THR A 174 -11.61 -24.81 2.53
C THR A 174 -12.33 -23.72 1.74
N LYS A 175 -12.63 -23.94 0.44
CA LYS A 175 -13.40 -22.97 -0.38
C LYS A 175 -14.80 -22.72 0.17
N GLN A 176 -15.52 -23.76 0.60
CA GLN A 176 -16.84 -23.62 1.19
C GLN A 176 -16.79 -22.84 2.52
N ARG A 177 -15.76 -23.07 3.33
CA ARG A 177 -15.55 -22.30 4.56
C ARG A 177 -15.32 -20.81 4.25
N TYR A 178 -14.51 -20.47 3.26
CA TYR A 178 -14.35 -19.07 2.82
C TYR A 178 -15.68 -18.46 2.37
N PHE A 179 -16.46 -19.15 1.57
CA PHE A 179 -17.77 -18.64 1.15
C PHE A 179 -18.72 -18.39 2.34
N LYS A 180 -18.67 -19.27 3.34
CA LYS A 180 -19.43 -19.11 4.58
C LYS A 180 -18.96 -17.89 5.36
N GLU A 181 -17.66 -17.76 5.61
CA GLU A 181 -17.11 -16.65 6.38
C GLU A 181 -17.33 -15.30 5.68
N PHE A 182 -17.04 -15.19 4.39
CA PHE A 182 -17.30 -13.98 3.60
C PHE A 182 -18.79 -13.60 3.61
N SER A 183 -19.70 -14.58 3.47
CA SER A 183 -21.13 -14.32 3.57
C SER A 183 -21.56 -13.87 4.97
N GLY A 184 -20.92 -14.40 6.02
CA GLY A 184 -21.15 -14.01 7.41
C GLY A 184 -20.84 -12.54 7.68
N LEU A 185 -19.83 -11.98 7.00
CA LEU A 185 -19.44 -10.58 7.13
C LEU A 185 -20.49 -9.58 6.62
N ARG A 186 -21.52 -10.06 5.91
CA ARG A 186 -22.67 -9.22 5.52
C ARG A 186 -23.45 -8.69 6.72
N SER A 187 -23.31 -9.31 7.90
CA SER A 187 -23.86 -8.80 9.16
C SER A 187 -23.17 -7.50 9.63
N ILE A 188 -21.96 -7.21 9.17
CA ILE A 188 -21.24 -6.00 9.50
C ILE A 188 -21.68 -4.89 8.53
N GLU A 189 -22.28 -3.83 9.11
CA GLU A 189 -22.62 -2.63 8.36
C GLU A 189 -21.36 -1.78 8.15
N PRO A 190 -20.90 -1.58 6.90
CA PRO A 190 -19.74 -0.74 6.66
C PRO A 190 -20.08 0.72 6.91
N PRO A 191 -19.26 1.48 7.65
CA PRO A 191 -19.36 2.94 7.69
C PRO A 191 -19.37 3.55 6.30
N TYR A 192 -20.08 4.69 6.16
CA TYR A 192 -20.27 5.38 4.89
C TYR A 192 -19.00 6.14 4.45
N THR A 193 -17.93 5.39 4.19
CA THR A 193 -16.56 5.83 3.87
C THR A 193 -15.92 4.82 2.91
N ASN A 194 -14.58 4.82 2.83
CA ASN A 194 -13.80 3.79 2.12
C ASN A 194 -14.21 2.34 2.48
N TRP A 195 -14.87 2.12 3.60
CA TRP A 195 -15.33 0.79 4.04
C TRP A 195 -16.32 0.13 3.08
N LEU A 196 -17.02 0.89 2.27
CA LEU A 196 -17.86 0.34 1.21
C LEU A 196 -17.03 -0.50 0.23
N LEU A 197 -15.77 -0.14 0.00
CA LEU A 197 -14.87 -0.90 -0.88
C LEU A 197 -14.43 -2.22 -0.27
N PHE A 198 -14.25 -2.31 1.04
CA PHE A 198 -13.97 -3.59 1.69
C PHE A 198 -15.13 -4.58 1.50
N SER A 199 -16.37 -4.13 1.67
CA SER A 199 -17.51 -5.00 1.41
C SER A 199 -17.61 -5.37 -0.07
N SER A 200 -17.37 -4.43 -0.99
CA SER A 200 -17.56 -4.65 -2.41
C SER A 200 -16.53 -5.59 -3.04
N ILE A 201 -15.26 -5.54 -2.61
CA ILE A 201 -14.22 -6.41 -3.17
C ILE A 201 -14.42 -7.88 -2.74
N ILE A 202 -14.94 -8.10 -1.52
CA ILE A 202 -15.34 -9.44 -1.08
C ILE A 202 -16.44 -9.98 -1.99
N GLU A 203 -17.47 -9.18 -2.26
CA GLU A 203 -18.57 -9.59 -3.14
C GLU A 203 -18.11 -9.74 -4.59
N GLY A 204 -17.18 -8.91 -5.07
CA GLY A 204 -16.55 -9.07 -6.38
C GLY A 204 -15.77 -10.38 -6.50
N PHE A 205 -15.01 -10.75 -5.47
CA PHE A 205 -14.37 -12.06 -5.41
C PHE A 205 -15.39 -13.20 -5.41
N MET A 206 -16.46 -13.11 -4.59
CA MET A 206 -17.53 -14.10 -4.54
C MET A 206 -18.19 -14.30 -5.91
N ALA A 207 -18.46 -13.21 -6.64
CA ALA A 207 -18.98 -13.25 -8.01
C ALA A 207 -18.01 -13.98 -8.96
N LYS A 208 -16.73 -13.63 -8.94
CA LYS A 208 -15.70 -14.26 -9.79
C LYS A 208 -15.51 -15.75 -9.46
N ALA A 209 -15.61 -16.11 -8.19
CA ALA A 209 -15.52 -17.51 -7.73
C ALA A 209 -16.79 -18.34 -8.00
N GLY A 210 -17.84 -17.73 -8.58
CA GLY A 210 -19.11 -18.41 -8.90
C GLY A 210 -20.01 -18.66 -7.68
N ALA A 211 -19.77 -17.96 -6.57
CA ALA A 211 -20.58 -18.03 -5.37
C ALA A 211 -21.72 -16.98 -5.39
N GLN A 212 -22.69 -17.15 -4.49
CA GLN A 212 -23.72 -16.14 -4.28
C GLN A 212 -23.09 -14.88 -3.69
N TYR A 213 -23.29 -13.72 -4.33
CA TYR A 213 -22.76 -12.43 -3.92
C TYR A 213 -23.88 -11.40 -3.70
N ASP A 214 -23.60 -10.37 -2.91
CA ASP A 214 -24.52 -9.25 -2.68
C ASP A 214 -24.22 -8.12 -3.68
N ARG A 215 -24.99 -8.09 -4.72
CA ARG A 215 -24.91 -7.08 -5.77
C ARG A 215 -25.04 -5.65 -5.25
N TYR A 216 -25.94 -5.43 -4.28
CA TYR A 216 -26.18 -4.07 -3.76
C TYR A 216 -24.93 -3.47 -3.13
N ARG A 217 -24.10 -4.26 -2.43
CA ARG A 217 -22.83 -3.81 -1.87
C ARG A 217 -21.85 -3.36 -2.94
N VAL A 218 -21.78 -4.07 -4.07
CA VAL A 218 -20.93 -3.69 -5.21
C VAL A 218 -21.44 -2.40 -5.87
N ASP A 219 -22.72 -2.34 -6.18
CA ASP A 219 -23.35 -1.19 -6.83
C ASP A 219 -23.25 0.07 -5.97
N MET A 220 -23.47 -0.05 -4.66
CA MET A 220 -23.37 1.06 -3.73
C MET A 220 -21.93 1.62 -3.69
N ALA A 221 -20.94 0.75 -3.54
CA ALA A 221 -19.53 1.16 -3.53
C ALA A 221 -19.14 1.87 -4.84
N ALA A 222 -19.51 1.28 -5.98
CA ALA A 222 -19.20 1.87 -7.29
C ALA A 222 -19.80 3.26 -7.46
N ARG A 223 -21.10 3.45 -7.11
CA ARG A 223 -21.77 4.75 -7.19
C ARG A 223 -21.14 5.77 -6.24
N LYS A 224 -20.79 5.36 -5.01
CA LYS A 224 -20.18 6.27 -4.04
C LYS A 224 -18.77 6.67 -4.40
N CYS A 225 -17.98 5.79 -5.00
CA CYS A 225 -16.69 6.17 -5.56
C CYS A 225 -16.82 7.25 -6.64
N GLU A 226 -17.84 7.17 -7.50
CA GLU A 226 -18.10 8.23 -8.48
C GLU A 226 -18.51 9.56 -7.83
N GLU A 227 -19.33 9.51 -6.77
CA GLU A 227 -19.75 10.71 -6.04
C GLU A 227 -18.61 11.36 -5.23
N TRP A 228 -17.72 10.55 -4.65
CA TRP A 228 -16.63 11.00 -3.78
C TRP A 228 -15.34 11.34 -4.53
N TYR A 229 -15.31 11.14 -5.83
CA TYR A 229 -14.18 11.61 -6.64
C TYR A 229 -14.17 13.15 -6.69
N VAL A 230 -13.10 13.76 -6.20
CA VAL A 230 -12.98 15.22 -6.13
C VAL A 230 -12.18 15.83 -7.28
N GLY A 231 -11.60 15.00 -8.14
CA GLY A 231 -10.81 15.43 -9.30
C GLY A 231 -9.32 15.16 -9.13
N ASP A 232 -8.59 15.20 -10.23
CA ASP A 232 -7.12 15.11 -10.31
C ASP A 232 -6.50 13.90 -9.60
N GLY A 233 -7.20 12.76 -9.62
CA GLY A 233 -6.78 11.52 -8.96
C GLY A 233 -7.09 11.44 -7.46
N TRP A 234 -7.84 12.38 -6.89
CA TRP A 234 -8.17 12.40 -5.47
C TRP A 234 -9.59 11.97 -5.18
N PHE A 235 -9.77 11.33 -4.02
CA PHE A 235 -11.07 10.95 -3.48
C PHE A 235 -11.31 11.60 -2.12
N ALA A 236 -12.53 11.99 -1.84
CA ALA A 236 -13.00 12.19 -0.47
C ALA A 236 -13.27 10.84 0.18
N ASP A 237 -12.97 10.71 1.48
CA ASP A 237 -13.24 9.51 2.25
C ASP A 237 -14.62 9.63 2.93
N GLY A 238 -15.66 9.54 2.13
CA GLY A 238 -17.03 9.87 2.49
C GLY A 238 -17.41 11.31 2.07
N VAL A 239 -18.15 12.01 2.91
CA VAL A 239 -18.72 13.33 2.58
C VAL A 239 -17.69 14.45 2.62
N VAL A 240 -16.63 14.32 3.44
CA VAL A 240 -15.64 15.37 3.69
C VAL A 240 -14.28 14.94 3.16
N PHE A 241 -13.68 15.81 2.33
CA PHE A 241 -12.32 15.60 1.87
C PHE A 241 -11.31 15.80 3.00
N ALA A 242 -10.37 14.86 3.11
CA ALA A 242 -9.21 14.97 3.98
C ALA A 242 -7.95 14.60 3.19
N PHE A 243 -6.91 15.42 3.26
CA PHE A 243 -5.65 15.14 2.61
C PHE A 243 -4.90 14.01 3.34
N ASN A 244 -4.98 12.81 2.80
CA ASN A 244 -4.36 11.60 3.33
C ASN A 244 -4.13 10.56 2.21
N TYR A 245 -3.56 9.41 2.54
CA TYR A 245 -3.27 8.33 1.59
C TYR A 245 -4.38 7.27 1.45
N TYR A 246 -5.62 7.52 1.88
CA TYR A 246 -6.70 6.53 1.69
C TYR A 246 -7.07 6.33 0.22
N GLY A 247 -6.83 7.32 -0.63
CA GLY A 247 -6.83 7.13 -2.09
C GLY A 247 -5.92 5.98 -2.52
N SER A 248 -4.72 5.93 -1.95
CA SER A 248 -3.71 4.90 -2.21
C SER A 248 -3.98 3.58 -1.53
N TYR A 249 -4.38 3.62 -0.25
CA TYR A 249 -4.57 2.41 0.54
C TYR A 249 -5.77 1.58 0.08
N VAL A 250 -6.85 2.26 -0.38
CA VAL A 250 -8.14 1.61 -0.60
C VAL A 250 -8.79 2.03 -1.92
N PHE A 251 -9.02 3.34 -2.17
CA PHE A 251 -9.89 3.77 -3.27
C PHE A 251 -9.39 3.31 -4.64
N HIS A 252 -8.16 3.63 -5.02
CA HIS A 252 -7.66 3.26 -6.34
C HIS A 252 -7.54 1.76 -6.53
N PRO A 253 -6.89 0.98 -5.64
CA PRO A 253 -6.68 -0.43 -5.87
C PRO A 253 -7.98 -1.23 -5.77
N MET A 254 -8.70 -1.12 -4.67
CA MET A 254 -9.86 -1.97 -4.44
C MET A 254 -11.03 -1.65 -5.38
N TYR A 255 -11.19 -0.39 -5.80
CA TYR A 255 -12.21 -0.04 -6.77
C TYR A 255 -11.90 -0.64 -8.15
N LEU A 256 -10.64 -0.52 -8.63
CA LEU A 256 -10.22 -1.16 -9.88
C LEU A 256 -10.42 -2.69 -9.83
N GLU A 257 -9.96 -3.33 -8.77
CA GLU A 257 -10.01 -4.78 -8.64
C GLU A 257 -11.43 -5.31 -8.45
N THR A 258 -12.32 -4.55 -7.77
CA THR A 258 -13.75 -4.88 -7.70
C THR A 258 -14.38 -4.84 -9.09
N LEU A 259 -14.16 -3.76 -9.84
CA LEU A 259 -14.70 -3.61 -11.20
C LEU A 259 -14.18 -4.72 -12.12
N GLN A 260 -12.88 -5.03 -12.07
CA GLN A 260 -12.28 -6.11 -12.85
C GLN A 260 -12.88 -7.47 -12.48
N ALA A 261 -13.12 -7.74 -11.20
CA ALA A 261 -13.74 -8.99 -10.75
C ALA A 261 -15.15 -9.17 -11.31
N MET A 262 -15.95 -8.08 -11.39
CA MET A 262 -17.28 -8.11 -11.97
C MET A 262 -17.24 -8.31 -13.50
N ILE A 263 -16.25 -7.74 -14.18
CA ILE A 263 -16.00 -7.96 -15.61
C ILE A 263 -15.64 -9.43 -15.86
N ASP A 264 -14.71 -9.98 -15.09
CA ASP A 264 -14.26 -11.37 -15.19
C ASP A 264 -15.41 -12.36 -14.94
N ALA A 265 -16.27 -12.04 -13.97
CA ALA A 265 -17.49 -12.79 -13.67
C ALA A 265 -18.58 -12.62 -14.75
N LYS A 266 -18.34 -11.80 -15.78
CA LYS A 266 -19.28 -11.50 -16.87
C LYS A 266 -20.65 -11.02 -16.38
N VAL A 267 -20.66 -10.30 -15.27
CA VAL A 267 -21.88 -9.75 -14.72
C VAL A 267 -22.43 -8.66 -15.66
N ARG A 268 -23.70 -8.81 -16.04
CA ARG A 268 -24.42 -7.80 -16.82
C ARG A 268 -25.47 -7.14 -15.94
N ASP A 269 -25.32 -5.85 -15.75
CA ASP A 269 -26.14 -5.10 -14.84
C ASP A 269 -26.44 -3.68 -15.32
N ARG A 270 -27.09 -2.87 -14.45
CA ARG A 270 -27.32 -1.43 -14.67
C ARG A 270 -26.03 -0.63 -14.67
N ILE A 271 -25.00 -1.10 -13.95
CA ILE A 271 -23.66 -0.53 -14.00
C ILE A 271 -22.89 -1.16 -15.16
N ASP A 272 -22.37 -0.33 -16.02
CA ASP A 272 -21.38 -0.71 -17.03
C ASP A 272 -19.99 -0.75 -16.36
N TYR A 273 -19.66 -1.93 -15.80
CA TYR A 273 -18.39 -2.14 -15.07
C TYR A 273 -17.18 -1.86 -15.94
N GLN A 274 -17.24 -2.13 -17.25
CA GLN A 274 -16.15 -1.84 -18.18
C GLN A 274 -15.90 -0.33 -18.30
N LYS A 275 -16.95 0.45 -18.52
CA LYS A 275 -16.86 1.92 -18.59
C LYS A 275 -16.35 2.53 -17.30
N TYR A 276 -16.78 1.99 -16.14
CA TYR A 276 -16.31 2.45 -14.84
C TYR A 276 -14.84 2.08 -14.59
N TYR A 277 -14.43 0.88 -15.01
CA TYR A 277 -13.03 0.44 -14.93
C TYR A 277 -12.10 1.35 -15.75
N GLU A 278 -12.43 1.60 -17.03
CA GLU A 278 -11.63 2.47 -17.90
C GLU A 278 -11.47 3.87 -17.31
N ARG A 279 -12.54 4.44 -16.76
CA ARG A 279 -12.50 5.73 -16.08
C ARG A 279 -11.62 5.70 -14.84
N GLN A 280 -11.80 4.70 -14.01
CA GLN A 280 -11.03 4.56 -12.76
C GLN A 280 -9.55 4.28 -13.04
N LEU A 281 -9.23 3.56 -14.11
CA LEU A 281 -7.84 3.34 -14.53
C LEU A 281 -7.12 4.67 -14.82
N VAL A 282 -7.74 5.56 -15.55
CA VAL A 282 -7.17 6.89 -15.83
C VAL A 282 -6.99 7.71 -14.55
N ARG A 283 -7.92 7.63 -13.60
CA ARG A 283 -7.79 8.29 -12.28
C ARG A 283 -6.63 7.71 -11.46
N ALA A 284 -6.46 6.39 -11.49
CA ALA A 284 -5.35 5.71 -10.82
C ALA A 284 -3.99 6.03 -11.49
N GLN A 285 -3.95 6.13 -12.81
CA GLN A 285 -2.77 6.60 -13.55
C GLN A 285 -2.39 8.02 -13.15
N ARG A 286 -3.37 8.92 -13.03
CA ARG A 286 -3.11 10.28 -12.54
C ARG A 286 -2.58 10.28 -11.09
N ALA A 287 -3.16 9.46 -10.22
CA ALA A 287 -2.64 9.29 -8.87
C ALA A 287 -1.19 8.78 -8.86
N ALA A 288 -0.84 7.84 -9.73
CA ALA A 288 0.54 7.36 -9.84
C ALA A 288 1.52 8.46 -10.24
N VAL A 289 1.13 9.39 -11.12
CA VAL A 289 1.98 10.53 -11.53
C VAL A 289 2.31 11.43 -10.34
N TRP A 290 1.32 11.86 -9.56
CA TRP A 290 1.62 12.73 -8.43
C TRP A 290 2.26 11.99 -7.25
N LEU A 291 1.99 10.69 -7.06
CA LEU A 291 2.68 9.87 -6.05
C LEU A 291 4.18 9.77 -6.35
N GLU A 292 4.57 9.53 -7.61
CA GLU A 292 5.98 9.54 -7.99
C GLU A 292 6.61 10.92 -7.74
N ARG A 293 5.91 12.01 -8.07
CA ARG A 293 6.39 13.36 -7.84
C ARG A 293 6.49 13.77 -6.37
N LEU A 294 5.79 13.07 -5.47
CA LEU A 294 5.95 13.27 -4.03
C LEU A 294 7.20 12.60 -3.45
N ILE A 295 7.86 11.71 -4.19
CA ILE A 295 9.09 11.06 -3.73
C ILE A 295 10.25 12.04 -3.89
N SER A 296 10.83 12.49 -2.77
CA SER A 296 12.00 13.40 -2.76
C SER A 296 13.23 12.78 -3.42
N PRO A 297 14.24 13.57 -3.79
CA PRO A 297 15.49 13.05 -4.36
C PRO A 297 16.18 12.00 -3.45
N GLU A 298 15.95 12.05 -2.15
CA GLU A 298 16.54 11.17 -1.12
C GLU A 298 15.68 9.93 -0.82
N GLY A 299 14.57 9.72 -1.56
CA GLY A 299 13.67 8.58 -1.33
C GLY A 299 12.75 8.75 -0.12
N THR A 300 12.33 9.97 0.22
CA THR A 300 11.30 10.23 1.24
C THR A 300 10.00 10.73 0.58
N PHE A 301 8.89 10.67 1.31
CA PHE A 301 7.62 11.24 0.88
C PHE A 301 6.90 11.91 2.06
N PRO A 302 5.92 12.81 1.82
CA PRO A 302 5.25 13.56 2.89
C PRO A 302 4.55 12.64 3.90
N VAL A 303 4.80 12.91 5.20
CA VAL A 303 4.17 12.20 6.32
C VAL A 303 2.89 12.95 6.67
N VAL A 304 1.78 12.58 6.04
CA VAL A 304 0.50 13.30 6.18
C VAL A 304 -0.68 12.33 6.38
N GLY A 305 -1.67 12.81 7.09
CA GLY A 305 -2.93 12.08 7.31
C GLY A 305 -2.83 10.97 8.36
N ARG A 306 -3.92 10.25 8.52
CA ARG A 306 -4.04 9.10 9.41
C ARG A 306 -3.44 7.83 8.79
N SER A 307 -3.19 6.82 9.61
CA SER A 307 -2.67 5.50 9.19
C SER A 307 -1.29 5.55 8.53
N ILE A 308 -0.47 6.54 8.89
CA ILE A 308 0.84 6.72 8.26
C ILE A 308 1.80 5.54 8.50
N VAL A 309 1.58 4.78 9.56
CA VAL A 309 2.33 3.54 9.87
C VAL A 309 2.10 2.41 8.84
N TYR A 310 1.19 2.60 7.88
CA TYR A 310 1.07 1.71 6.72
C TYR A 310 2.24 1.87 5.74
N ARG A 311 3.15 2.80 6.03
CA ARG A 311 4.46 2.94 5.36
C ARG A 311 4.30 3.09 3.84
N MET A 312 5.02 2.25 3.09
CA MET A 312 5.02 2.28 1.62
C MET A 312 3.67 2.04 0.96
N ALA A 313 2.65 1.55 1.68
CA ALA A 313 1.31 1.42 1.10
C ALA A 313 0.76 2.77 0.57
N ALA A 314 1.29 3.91 1.04
CA ALA A 314 1.03 5.23 0.46
C ALA A 314 1.34 5.30 -1.04
N LEU A 315 2.25 4.46 -1.54
CA LEU A 315 2.69 4.41 -2.93
C LEU A 315 2.06 3.24 -3.72
N GLN A 316 1.08 2.54 -3.14
CA GLN A 316 0.45 1.35 -3.75
C GLN A 316 -0.06 1.58 -5.18
N PRO A 317 -0.75 2.69 -5.54
CA PRO A 317 -1.20 2.89 -6.92
C PRO A 317 -0.04 2.94 -7.92
N LEU A 318 1.09 3.54 -7.55
CA LEU A 318 2.29 3.56 -8.39
C LEU A 318 2.84 2.14 -8.61
N ALA A 319 2.94 1.34 -7.55
CA ALA A 319 3.36 -0.05 -7.63
C ALA A 319 2.38 -0.92 -8.43
N MET A 320 1.06 -0.69 -8.26
CA MET A 320 0.01 -1.40 -8.97
C MET A 320 0.02 -1.10 -10.47
N MET A 321 0.14 0.17 -10.87
CA MET A 321 0.25 0.54 -12.29
C MET A 321 1.49 -0.07 -12.95
N ALA A 322 2.61 -0.14 -12.22
CA ALA A 322 3.82 -0.81 -12.69
C ALA A 322 3.59 -2.31 -12.87
N TRP A 323 3.02 -3.00 -11.89
CA TRP A 323 2.72 -4.42 -11.98
C TRP A 323 1.75 -4.76 -13.11
N GLN A 324 0.67 -3.98 -13.25
CA GLN A 324 -0.34 -4.17 -14.30
C GLN A 324 0.13 -3.71 -15.69
N GLN A 325 1.32 -3.11 -15.79
CA GLN A 325 1.87 -2.55 -17.02
C GLN A 325 0.96 -1.47 -17.65
N THR A 326 0.33 -0.71 -16.78
CA THR A 326 -0.57 0.40 -17.13
C THR A 326 -0.04 1.76 -16.65
N LEU A 327 1.28 1.88 -16.48
CA LEU A 327 1.90 3.17 -16.15
C LEU A 327 1.52 4.23 -17.19
N PRO A 328 1.24 5.48 -16.76
CA PRO A 328 1.02 6.57 -17.69
C PRO A 328 2.33 6.88 -18.47
N LYS A 329 2.20 7.50 -19.63
CA LYS A 329 3.33 7.75 -20.55
C LYS A 329 4.48 8.56 -19.94
N GLU A 330 4.19 9.34 -18.90
CA GLU A 330 5.15 10.17 -18.17
C GLU A 330 6.08 9.36 -17.26
N LEU A 331 5.74 8.13 -16.97
CA LEU A 331 6.47 7.27 -16.03
C LEU A 331 7.01 6.02 -16.74
N SER A 332 8.34 5.88 -16.77
CA SER A 332 8.97 4.65 -17.25
C SER A 332 9.00 3.57 -16.15
N ASN A 333 9.10 2.31 -16.55
CA ASN A 333 9.34 1.19 -15.64
C ASN A 333 10.61 1.39 -14.81
N ALA A 334 11.69 1.84 -15.41
CA ALA A 334 12.98 2.05 -14.75
C ALA A 334 12.94 3.20 -13.72
N GLN A 335 12.31 4.33 -14.06
CA GLN A 335 12.10 5.47 -13.19
C GLN A 335 11.24 5.08 -11.97
N THR A 336 10.13 4.38 -12.23
CA THR A 336 9.21 3.91 -11.16
C THR A 336 9.91 2.93 -10.21
N ARG A 337 10.67 1.97 -10.75
CA ARG A 337 11.46 1.04 -9.93
C ARG A 337 12.46 1.79 -9.06
N ALA A 338 13.25 2.70 -9.66
CA ALA A 338 14.26 3.45 -8.92
C ALA A 338 13.66 4.27 -7.77
N ALA A 339 12.55 4.96 -8.02
CA ALA A 339 11.85 5.75 -7.02
C ALA A 339 11.33 4.88 -5.86
N LEU A 340 10.63 3.78 -6.16
CA LEU A 340 10.11 2.86 -5.13
C LEU A 340 11.23 2.17 -4.35
N THR A 341 12.31 1.75 -5.02
CA THR A 341 13.48 1.14 -4.38
C THR A 341 14.15 2.11 -3.42
N ALA A 342 14.31 3.38 -3.83
CA ALA A 342 14.89 4.41 -2.95
C ALA A 342 14.06 4.60 -1.66
N VAL A 343 12.74 4.62 -1.77
CA VAL A 343 11.86 4.70 -0.58
C VAL A 343 12.00 3.46 0.29
N MET A 344 12.09 2.27 -0.32
CA MET A 344 12.24 1.01 0.41
C MET A 344 13.55 0.98 1.19
N HIS A 345 14.67 1.33 0.56
CA HIS A 345 15.97 1.48 1.25
C HIS A 345 15.90 2.49 2.39
N ARG A 346 15.33 3.67 2.13
CA ARG A 346 15.19 4.71 3.15
C ARG A 346 14.41 4.24 4.37
N MET A 347 13.40 3.42 4.16
CA MET A 347 12.49 2.98 5.22
C MET A 347 13.01 1.73 5.97
N PHE A 348 13.62 0.77 5.25
CA PHE A 348 13.93 -0.54 5.82
C PHE A 348 15.41 -0.76 6.19
N ASP A 349 16.36 -0.05 5.58
CA ASP A 349 17.79 -0.29 5.88
C ASP A 349 18.24 0.26 7.23
N THR A 350 17.51 1.20 7.80
CA THR A 350 18.08 2.05 8.83
C THR A 350 17.72 1.68 10.25
N GLN A 351 16.61 0.99 10.54
CA GLN A 351 16.15 0.95 11.93
C GLN A 351 15.30 -0.26 12.29
N ASN A 352 14.95 -0.38 13.55
CA ASN A 352 14.17 -1.41 14.23
C ASN A 352 12.73 -1.59 13.67
N ASN A 353 12.63 -1.90 12.37
CA ASN A 353 11.34 -2.18 11.73
C ASN A 353 10.74 -3.52 12.15
N TYR A 354 11.56 -4.38 12.74
CA TYR A 354 11.18 -5.72 13.14
C TYR A 354 11.50 -5.97 14.61
N ASN A 355 10.62 -6.67 15.30
CA ASN A 355 10.85 -7.10 16.68
C ASN A 355 11.78 -8.33 16.75
N SER A 356 12.08 -8.79 17.96
CA SER A 356 12.99 -9.92 18.21
C SER A 356 12.51 -11.27 17.62
N LYS A 357 11.26 -11.35 17.20
CA LYS A 357 10.66 -12.53 16.55
C LYS A 357 10.51 -12.36 15.03
N GLY A 358 10.97 -11.23 14.47
CA GLY A 358 10.91 -10.95 13.04
C GLY A 358 9.60 -10.34 12.53
N TYR A 359 8.62 -10.04 13.40
CA TYR A 359 7.39 -9.36 13.00
C TYR A 359 7.60 -7.85 12.94
N LEU A 360 6.88 -7.19 12.03
CA LEU A 360 6.90 -5.72 11.94
C LEU A 360 6.51 -5.09 13.28
N THR A 361 7.18 -3.99 13.61
CA THR A 361 6.83 -3.11 14.74
C THR A 361 5.93 -1.96 14.28
N ILE A 362 5.19 -1.35 15.20
CA ILE A 362 4.43 -0.13 14.92
C ILE A 362 5.40 1.03 14.65
N GLY A 363 5.20 1.72 13.54
CA GLY A 363 5.96 2.93 13.18
C GLY A 363 5.98 3.19 11.68
N PHE A 364 6.36 4.39 11.30
CA PHE A 364 6.54 4.80 9.91
C PHE A 364 7.92 4.39 9.37
N CYS A 365 8.98 4.73 10.09
CA CYS A 365 10.36 4.38 9.73
C CYS A 365 11.08 3.94 11.00
N GLY A 366 11.08 2.64 11.29
CA GLY A 366 11.51 2.08 12.56
C GLY A 366 10.34 1.88 13.53
N HIS A 367 10.66 1.78 14.84
CA HIS A 367 9.69 1.60 15.91
C HIS A 367 9.25 2.97 16.46
N GLN A 368 8.02 3.38 16.18
CA GLN A 368 7.45 4.70 16.50
C GLN A 368 5.98 4.55 16.93
N PRO A 369 5.69 3.92 18.07
CA PRO A 369 4.32 3.59 18.47
C PRO A 369 3.41 4.80 18.67
N GLU A 370 3.98 5.99 18.98
CA GLU A 370 3.24 7.25 19.14
C GLU A 370 2.67 7.77 17.82
N SER A 371 3.16 7.31 16.68
CA SER A 371 2.63 7.66 15.35
C SER A 371 1.38 6.86 14.97
N ALA A 372 0.96 5.93 15.81
CA ALA A 372 -0.16 5.03 15.57
C ALA A 372 -1.50 5.67 15.93
N ASP A 373 -2.49 5.45 15.08
CA ASP A 373 -3.89 5.74 15.41
C ASP A 373 -4.43 4.74 16.45
N TRP A 374 -5.51 5.11 17.11
CA TRP A 374 -6.17 4.34 18.18
C TRP A 374 -6.63 2.92 17.77
N TYR A 375 -6.73 2.64 16.49
CA TYR A 375 -7.11 1.32 15.94
C TYR A 375 -5.91 0.47 15.50
N THR A 376 -4.70 0.99 15.60
CA THR A 376 -3.50 0.39 15.00
C THR A 376 -2.89 -0.69 15.89
N ASN A 377 -2.48 -1.78 15.26
CA ASN A 377 -1.62 -2.80 15.84
C ASN A 377 -0.47 -3.12 14.86
N ASN A 378 0.47 -3.96 15.25
CA ASN A 378 1.59 -4.25 14.35
C ASN A 378 1.20 -5.10 13.11
N GLY A 379 0.06 -5.79 13.14
CA GLY A 379 -0.55 -6.37 11.94
C GLY A 379 -0.95 -5.31 10.91
N SER A 380 -1.37 -4.12 11.38
CA SER A 380 -1.70 -3.00 10.50
C SER A 380 -0.52 -2.58 9.61
N CYS A 381 0.70 -2.70 10.11
CA CYS A 381 1.92 -2.30 9.39
C CYS A 381 2.22 -3.18 8.16
N TYR A 382 1.62 -4.38 8.08
CA TYR A 382 1.78 -5.27 6.91
C TYR A 382 1.15 -4.72 5.63
N MET A 383 0.38 -3.62 5.70
CA MET A 383 0.00 -2.83 4.51
C MET A 383 1.20 -2.45 3.64
N THR A 384 2.36 -2.24 4.23
CA THR A 384 3.58 -1.90 3.48
C THR A 384 3.91 -2.91 2.38
N SER A 385 3.51 -4.18 2.54
CA SER A 385 3.71 -5.25 1.57
C SER A 385 3.01 -5.00 0.22
N LEU A 386 1.97 -4.16 0.20
CA LEU A 386 1.25 -3.81 -1.03
C LEU A 386 2.13 -3.15 -2.10
N CYS A 387 3.30 -2.63 -1.71
CA CYS A 387 4.28 -2.14 -2.69
C CYS A 387 5.12 -3.24 -3.34
N PHE A 388 5.05 -4.50 -2.89
CA PHE A 388 5.76 -5.60 -3.54
C PHE A 388 5.08 -6.13 -4.82
N MET A 389 3.93 -5.61 -5.22
CA MET A 389 3.22 -6.08 -6.41
C MET A 389 4.11 -6.20 -7.68
N PRO A 390 5.06 -5.28 -7.97
CA PRO A 390 5.95 -5.44 -9.12
C PRO A 390 6.82 -6.71 -9.11
N LEU A 391 7.01 -7.37 -7.97
CA LEU A 391 7.64 -8.70 -7.93
C LEU A 391 6.85 -9.76 -8.73
N GLY A 392 5.57 -9.52 -8.99
CA GLY A 392 4.75 -10.33 -9.89
C GLY A 392 5.13 -10.23 -11.37
N LEU A 393 6.04 -9.33 -11.74
CA LEU A 393 6.64 -9.30 -13.07
C LEU A 393 7.83 -10.27 -13.12
N PRO A 394 8.01 -11.05 -14.21
CA PRO A 394 9.16 -11.94 -14.36
C PRO A 394 10.50 -11.20 -14.25
N ALA A 395 11.54 -11.87 -13.76
CA ALA A 395 12.86 -11.25 -13.56
C ALA A 395 13.50 -10.70 -14.85
N ASN A 396 13.12 -11.23 -16.00
CA ASN A 396 13.56 -10.74 -17.32
C ASN A 396 12.66 -9.64 -17.89
N HIS A 397 11.66 -9.17 -17.17
CA HIS A 397 10.80 -8.07 -17.61
C HIS A 397 11.57 -6.75 -17.60
N GLU A 398 11.21 -5.82 -18.49
CA GLU A 398 11.85 -4.49 -18.61
C GLU A 398 11.91 -3.73 -17.27
N TYR A 399 10.89 -3.83 -16.46
CA TYR A 399 10.87 -3.24 -15.10
C TYR A 399 12.11 -3.62 -14.29
N TRP A 400 12.62 -4.85 -14.44
CA TRP A 400 13.78 -5.37 -13.70
C TRP A 400 15.08 -5.36 -14.49
N THR A 401 15.06 -5.23 -15.81
CA THR A 401 16.27 -5.33 -16.66
C THR A 401 16.75 -3.95 -17.16
N ALA A 402 15.88 -2.97 -17.28
CA ALA A 402 16.27 -1.63 -17.70
C ALA A 402 17.19 -0.97 -16.65
N PRO A 403 18.22 -0.22 -17.08
CA PRO A 403 19.03 0.59 -16.17
C PRO A 403 18.16 1.52 -15.33
N ALA A 404 18.57 1.81 -14.08
CA ALA A 404 17.85 2.74 -13.24
C ALA A 404 17.83 4.16 -13.87
N GLU A 405 16.67 4.81 -13.81
CA GLU A 405 16.46 6.17 -14.28
C GLU A 405 16.14 7.07 -13.10
N GLU A 406 16.62 8.31 -13.16
CA GLU A 406 16.23 9.34 -12.20
C GLU A 406 14.74 9.61 -12.29
N TRP A 407 14.06 9.68 -11.16
CA TRP A 407 12.65 10.07 -11.10
C TRP A 407 12.49 11.60 -11.12
N THR A 408 11.26 12.07 -11.21
CA THR A 408 10.95 13.48 -11.46
C THR A 408 11.64 14.44 -10.49
N GLN A 409 11.61 14.16 -9.19
CA GLN A 409 12.24 15.03 -8.19
C GLN A 409 13.77 15.05 -8.31
N GLN A 410 14.41 13.92 -8.61
CA GLN A 410 15.85 13.90 -8.84
C GLN A 410 16.24 14.74 -10.06
N LYS A 411 15.48 14.62 -11.16
CA LYS A 411 15.69 15.45 -12.35
C LYS A 411 15.51 16.93 -12.04
N ALA A 412 14.41 17.29 -11.37
CA ALA A 412 14.07 18.67 -11.08
C ALA A 412 15.10 19.36 -10.18
N TRP A 413 15.44 18.75 -9.04
CA TRP A 413 16.43 19.30 -8.11
C TRP A 413 17.87 19.18 -8.61
N GLY A 414 18.13 18.26 -9.54
CA GLY A 414 19.40 18.13 -10.26
C GLY A 414 19.57 19.11 -11.43
N GLY A 415 18.60 20.00 -11.68
CA GLY A 415 18.65 20.97 -12.78
C GLY A 415 18.52 20.35 -14.17
N LYS A 416 17.93 19.14 -14.27
CA LYS A 416 17.74 18.40 -15.53
C LYS A 416 16.32 18.63 -16.08
N PRO A 417 16.12 18.50 -17.40
CA PRO A 417 14.78 18.54 -17.99
C PRO A 417 13.87 17.44 -17.42
N PHE A 418 12.63 17.78 -17.13
CA PHE A 418 11.58 16.86 -16.70
C PHE A 418 10.22 17.29 -17.27
N PRO A 419 9.23 16.39 -17.44
CA PRO A 419 7.92 16.74 -17.94
C PRO A 419 7.20 17.70 -16.99
N LYS A 420 6.67 18.82 -17.52
CA LYS A 420 5.83 19.73 -16.76
C LYS A 420 4.56 19.00 -16.32
N ASP A 421 4.17 19.17 -15.06
CA ASP A 421 2.90 18.67 -14.58
C ASP A 421 1.72 19.52 -15.08
N HIS A 422 0.56 18.88 -15.17
CA HIS A 422 -0.70 19.53 -15.51
C HIS A 422 -1.84 18.83 -14.78
N HIS A 423 -2.84 19.57 -14.37
CA HIS A 423 -4.02 18.97 -13.79
C HIS A 423 -4.77 18.11 -14.81
N TRP A 424 -5.43 17.07 -14.33
CA TRP A 424 -6.29 16.24 -15.14
C TRP A 424 -7.72 16.73 -15.03
N GLU A 425 -8.27 17.26 -16.14
CA GLU A 425 -9.69 17.56 -16.23
C GLU A 425 -10.47 16.27 -16.52
N ASP A 426 -11.12 15.75 -15.49
CA ASP A 426 -12.09 14.68 -15.69
C ASP A 426 -13.31 15.25 -16.39
N LYS A 427 -13.42 14.98 -17.70
CA LYS A 427 -14.54 15.45 -18.53
C LYS A 427 -15.87 14.73 -18.25
N ILE A 428 -15.99 14.06 -17.11
CA ILE A 428 -17.25 13.45 -16.68
C ILE A 428 -18.24 14.57 -16.43
N GLN A 429 -19.15 14.74 -17.37
CA GLN A 429 -20.28 15.64 -17.18
C GLN A 429 -21.17 15.07 -16.06
N THR A 430 -21.75 15.96 -15.26
CA THR A 430 -22.66 15.59 -14.14
C THR A 430 -23.79 14.63 -14.57
N LYS A 431 -24.24 14.70 -15.81
CA LYS A 431 -25.21 13.76 -16.39
C LYS A 431 -24.71 12.31 -16.53
N ASP A 432 -23.39 12.08 -16.48
CA ASP A 432 -22.81 10.74 -16.52
C ASP A 432 -22.62 10.11 -15.11
N LYS A 433 -22.96 10.85 -14.06
CA LYS A 433 -22.84 10.40 -12.67
C LYS A 433 -24.05 9.62 -12.16
N TYR A 434 -25.19 9.65 -12.90
CA TYR A 434 -26.45 9.06 -12.45
C TYR A 434 -27.07 8.13 -13.51
#